data_bfb9089d770fd709dd04b6835185cabe
#
_entry.id   bfb9089d770fd709dd04b6835185cabe
#
_cell.length_a   1.000
_cell.length_b   1.000
_cell.length_c   1.000
_cell.angle_alpha   90.00
_cell.angle_beta   90.00
_cell.angle_gamma   90.00
#
_symmetry.space_group_name_H-M   'P 1'
#
loop_
_entity.id
_entity.type
_entity.pdbx_description
1 polymer ?
#
loop_
_entity_poly.entity_id
_entity_poly.type
_entity_poly.pdbx_seq_one_letter_code
_entity_poly.pdbx_strand_id
1 'polypeptide(L)'
;MSIQNPKIMVVEDETLLLQAISKKLKLNNMEPISCTSGEQALDYLKNFTELPDAIWLDYHLKGIDGLTFLRILKENVAWQKIPVIVISNSASPEKVHNMLALGANKYLLKAEHRLDELVLTVKNFINEAVQEENKNG
;
A
#
# COMPACT_ATOMS: atom_id res chain seq x y z
N MET A 1 -16.65 9.44 -10.51
CA MET A 1 -16.74 9.67 -9.05
C MET A 1 -15.49 9.18 -8.36
N SER A 2 -14.96 9.95 -7.43
CA SER A 2 -13.86 9.51 -6.58
C SER A 2 -14.40 8.73 -5.39
N ILE A 3 -13.58 7.84 -4.83
CA ILE A 3 -13.90 7.18 -3.57
C ILE A 3 -13.79 8.23 -2.47
N GLN A 4 -14.85 8.38 -1.66
CA GLN A 4 -14.82 9.27 -0.50
C GLN A 4 -14.11 8.56 0.65
N ASN A 5 -13.07 9.21 1.19
CA ASN A 5 -12.28 8.69 2.30
C ASN A 5 -11.77 7.25 2.04
N PRO A 6 -11.01 7.06 0.94
CA PRO A 6 -10.48 5.73 0.67
C PRO A 6 -9.62 5.23 1.83
N LYS A 7 -9.70 3.94 2.10
CA LYS A 7 -8.95 3.28 3.17
C LYS A 7 -7.63 2.79 2.64
N ILE A 8 -6.54 3.24 3.24
CA ILE A 8 -5.19 2.87 2.86
C ILE A 8 -4.56 2.08 4.00
N MET A 9 -4.31 0.81 3.74
CA MET A 9 -3.55 0.00 4.69
C MET A 9 -2.07 0.36 4.57
N VAL A 10 -1.45 0.75 5.67
CA VAL A 10 -0.03 1.11 5.71
C VAL A 10 0.70 0.04 6.50
N VAL A 11 1.63 -0.64 5.85
CA VAL A 11 2.45 -1.68 6.49
C VAL A 11 3.87 -1.14 6.62
N GLU A 12 4.21 -0.67 7.82
CA GLU A 12 5.46 0.01 8.12
C GLU A 12 5.85 -0.26 9.57
N ASP A 13 7.03 -0.83 9.81
CA ASP A 13 7.46 -1.21 11.16
C ASP A 13 8.13 -0.08 11.95
N GLU A 14 8.48 1.02 11.30
CA GLU A 14 9.05 2.19 11.98
C GLU A 14 7.90 3.06 12.50
N THR A 15 7.68 3.02 13.81
CA THR A 15 6.49 3.61 14.45
C THR A 15 6.34 5.11 14.17
N LEU A 16 7.42 5.88 14.24
CA LEU A 16 7.34 7.33 14.02
C LEU A 16 6.98 7.65 12.57
N LEU A 17 7.54 6.90 11.64
CA LEU A 17 7.21 7.07 10.22
C LEU A 17 5.76 6.66 9.95
N LEU A 18 5.31 5.56 10.52
CA LEU A 18 3.92 5.12 10.41
C LEU A 18 2.94 6.19 10.89
N GLN A 19 3.24 6.82 12.02
CA GLN A 19 2.42 7.92 12.55
C GLN A 19 2.40 9.11 11.59
N ALA A 20 3.55 9.47 11.03
CA ALA A 20 3.64 10.58 10.07
C ALA A 20 2.86 10.29 8.80
N ILE A 21 2.98 9.08 8.26
CA ILE A 21 2.21 8.65 7.07
C ILE A 21 0.72 8.72 7.37
N SER A 22 0.29 8.18 8.50
CA SER A 22 -1.12 8.14 8.88
C SER A 22 -1.72 9.54 9.00
N LYS A 23 -0.97 10.46 9.61
CA LYS A 23 -1.39 11.84 9.73
C LYS A 23 -1.55 12.52 8.37
N LYS A 24 -0.59 12.31 7.47
CA LYS A 24 -0.64 12.90 6.11
C LYS A 24 -1.79 12.33 5.28
N LEU A 25 -2.07 11.05 5.42
CA LEU A 25 -3.22 10.44 4.75
C LEU A 25 -4.53 11.08 5.21
N LYS A 26 -4.70 11.26 6.52
CA LYS A 26 -5.89 11.92 7.06
C LYS A 26 -6.05 13.35 6.55
N LEU A 27 -4.94 14.09 6.47
CA LEU A 27 -4.96 15.47 5.95
C LEU A 27 -5.35 15.51 4.47
N ASN A 28 -5.25 14.40 3.75
CA ASN A 28 -5.62 14.29 2.35
C ASN A 28 -6.91 13.49 2.14
N ASN A 29 -7.74 13.41 3.17
CA ASN A 29 -9.07 12.75 3.13
C ASN A 29 -9.00 11.26 2.81
N MET A 30 -7.96 10.61 3.30
CA MET A 30 -7.80 9.17 3.23
C MET A 30 -7.75 8.59 4.65
N GLU A 31 -8.33 7.42 4.85
CA GLU A 31 -8.38 6.79 6.16
C GLU A 31 -7.27 5.74 6.27
N PRO A 32 -6.27 5.93 7.16
CA PRO A 32 -5.21 4.95 7.31
C PRO A 32 -5.63 3.76 8.14
N ILE A 33 -5.21 2.57 7.71
CA ILE A 33 -5.26 1.36 8.51
C ILE A 33 -3.80 1.05 8.83
N SER A 34 -3.36 1.41 10.05
CA SER A 34 -1.96 1.38 10.43
C SER A 34 -1.55 0.01 10.94
N CYS A 35 -0.60 -0.61 10.26
CA CYS A 35 -0.07 -1.93 10.62
C CYS A 35 1.45 -1.83 10.81
N THR A 36 1.95 -2.37 11.92
CA THR A 36 3.38 -2.33 12.25
C THR A 36 4.15 -3.53 11.72
N SER A 37 3.45 -4.51 11.15
CA SER A 37 4.05 -5.71 10.60
C SER A 37 3.18 -6.31 9.51
N GLY A 38 3.76 -7.18 8.69
CA GLY A 38 2.99 -7.95 7.71
C GLY A 38 2.02 -8.89 8.37
N GLU A 39 2.40 -9.48 9.50
CA GLU A 39 1.53 -10.37 10.27
C GLU A 39 0.28 -9.65 10.75
N GLN A 40 0.45 -8.44 11.29
CA GLN A 40 -0.69 -7.62 11.73
C GLN A 40 -1.61 -7.26 10.55
N ALA A 41 -1.02 -6.94 9.41
CA ALA A 41 -1.79 -6.63 8.20
C ALA A 41 -2.61 -7.85 7.73
N LEU A 42 -2.01 -9.03 7.73
CA LEU A 42 -2.72 -10.27 7.37
C LEU A 42 -3.85 -10.58 8.34
N ASP A 43 -3.63 -10.38 9.64
CA ASP A 43 -4.68 -10.57 10.64
C ASP A 43 -5.84 -9.62 10.40
N TYR A 44 -5.56 -8.37 10.07
CA TYR A 44 -6.60 -7.41 9.72
C TYR A 44 -7.42 -7.90 8.52
N LEU A 45 -6.75 -8.32 7.45
CA LEU A 45 -7.43 -8.80 6.24
C LEU A 45 -8.31 -10.02 6.51
N LYS A 46 -7.88 -10.90 7.40
CA LYS A 46 -8.65 -12.10 7.76
C LYS A 46 -9.89 -11.80 8.61
N ASN A 47 -9.81 -10.80 9.47
CA ASN A 47 -10.82 -10.57 10.51
C ASN A 47 -11.81 -9.47 10.18
N PHE A 48 -11.55 -8.66 9.16
CA PHE A 48 -12.45 -7.56 8.77
C PHE A 48 -13.03 -7.81 7.38
N THR A 49 -14.31 -7.55 7.24
CA THR A 49 -15.02 -7.77 5.97
C THR A 49 -14.76 -6.69 4.96
N GLU A 50 -14.44 -5.47 5.43
CA GLU A 50 -14.18 -4.34 4.56
C GLU A 50 -12.70 -4.27 4.22
N LEU A 51 -12.36 -4.53 2.95
CA LEU A 51 -10.99 -4.52 2.47
C LEU A 51 -10.49 -3.09 2.24
N PRO A 52 -9.18 -2.85 2.38
CA PRO A 52 -8.63 -1.54 2.03
C PRO A 52 -8.73 -1.29 0.53
N ASP A 53 -8.76 -0.01 0.16
CA ASP A 53 -8.78 0.40 -1.24
C ASP A 53 -7.40 0.34 -1.89
N ALA A 54 -6.35 0.40 -1.09
CA ALA A 54 -4.96 0.21 -1.52
C ALA A 54 -4.09 -0.14 -0.32
N ILE A 55 -2.92 -0.68 -0.60
CA ILE A 55 -1.92 -1.02 0.42
C ILE A 55 -0.62 -0.26 0.12
N TRP A 56 -0.15 0.49 1.12
CA TRP A 56 1.16 1.13 1.16
C TRP A 56 2.09 0.16 1.87
N LEU A 57 3.03 -0.42 1.15
CA LEU A 57 3.84 -1.54 1.66
C LEU A 57 5.33 -1.20 1.65
N ASP A 58 5.97 -1.27 2.83
CA ASP A 58 7.43 -1.22 2.90
C ASP A 58 8.02 -2.58 2.50
N TYR A 59 9.16 -2.55 1.82
CA TYR A 59 9.87 -3.78 1.46
C TYR A 59 10.53 -4.43 2.68
N HIS A 60 11.25 -3.62 3.48
CA HIS A 60 12.01 -4.10 4.64
C HIS A 60 11.17 -4.07 5.91
N LEU A 61 10.62 -5.21 6.26
CA LEU A 61 9.81 -5.39 7.46
C LEU A 61 10.44 -6.46 8.34
N LYS A 62 10.31 -6.31 9.65
CA LYS A 62 10.67 -7.36 10.60
C LYS A 62 9.60 -8.46 10.54
N GLY A 63 10.01 -9.70 10.78
CA GLY A 63 9.10 -10.84 10.60
C GLY A 63 8.98 -11.17 9.12
N ILE A 64 7.77 -11.32 8.61
CA ILE A 64 7.61 -11.50 7.16
C ILE A 64 7.95 -10.19 6.45
N ASP A 65 8.76 -10.27 5.41
CA ASP A 65 9.15 -9.09 4.64
C ASP A 65 8.06 -8.70 3.63
N GLY A 66 8.27 -7.56 2.95
CA GLY A 66 7.30 -7.06 1.98
C GLY A 66 7.06 -8.01 0.82
N LEU A 67 8.10 -8.70 0.36
CA LEU A 67 7.98 -9.66 -0.74
C LEU A 67 7.10 -10.86 -0.34
N THR A 68 7.33 -11.40 0.84
CA THR A 68 6.55 -12.52 1.37
C THR A 68 5.09 -12.11 1.58
N PHE A 69 4.88 -10.93 2.16
CA PHE A 69 3.53 -10.39 2.34
C PHE A 69 2.81 -10.26 1.01
N LEU A 70 3.46 -9.68 0.00
CA LEU A 70 2.85 -9.51 -1.32
C LEU A 70 2.51 -10.86 -1.97
N ARG A 71 3.39 -11.85 -1.82
CA ARG A 71 3.12 -13.20 -2.33
C ARG A 71 1.86 -13.79 -1.70
N ILE A 72 1.74 -13.73 -0.38
CA ILE A 72 0.57 -14.23 0.34
C ILE A 72 -0.69 -13.50 -0.12
N LEU A 73 -0.60 -12.18 -0.26
CA LEU A 73 -1.72 -11.36 -0.72
C LEU A 73 -2.20 -11.79 -2.11
N LYS A 74 -1.27 -11.99 -3.04
CA LYS A 74 -1.60 -12.30 -4.43
C LYS A 74 -2.06 -13.74 -4.63
N GLU A 75 -1.73 -14.64 -3.71
CA GLU A 75 -2.21 -16.02 -3.73
C GLU A 75 -3.63 -16.16 -3.16
N ASN A 76 -4.14 -15.14 -2.50
CA ASN A 76 -5.48 -15.16 -1.90
C ASN A 76 -6.50 -14.54 -2.86
N VAL A 77 -7.49 -15.32 -3.25
CA VAL A 77 -8.52 -14.90 -4.24
C VAL A 77 -9.27 -13.66 -3.77
N ALA A 78 -9.53 -13.54 -2.46
CA ALA A 78 -10.26 -12.40 -1.91
C ALA A 78 -9.44 -11.11 -1.88
N TRP A 79 -8.11 -11.21 -1.85
CA TRP A 79 -7.22 -10.05 -1.66
C TRP A 79 -6.38 -9.68 -2.89
N GLN A 80 -6.29 -10.58 -3.87
CA GLN A 80 -5.33 -10.43 -4.97
C GLN A 80 -5.55 -9.19 -5.84
N LYS A 81 -6.74 -8.62 -5.82
CA LYS A 81 -7.06 -7.42 -6.61
C LYS A 81 -6.77 -6.11 -5.89
N ILE A 82 -6.46 -6.16 -4.59
CA ILE A 82 -6.15 -4.93 -3.85
C ILE A 82 -4.88 -4.31 -4.43
N PRO A 83 -4.92 -3.03 -4.87
CA PRO A 83 -3.71 -2.38 -5.40
C PRO A 83 -2.64 -2.24 -4.33
N VAL A 84 -1.39 -2.46 -4.72
CA VAL A 84 -0.24 -2.36 -3.81
C VAL A 84 0.78 -1.38 -4.38
N ILE A 85 1.16 -0.40 -3.57
CA ILE A 85 2.24 0.54 -3.88
C ILE A 85 3.37 0.26 -2.88
N VAL A 86 4.51 -0.19 -3.40
CA VAL A 86 5.69 -0.44 -2.58
C VAL A 86 6.46 0.85 -2.43
N ILE A 87 6.79 1.22 -1.19
CA ILE A 87 7.53 2.44 -0.88
C ILE A 87 8.68 2.05 0.05
N SER A 88 9.90 2.10 -0.47
CA SER A 88 11.06 1.51 0.20
C SER A 88 12.28 2.43 0.20
N ASN A 89 13.19 2.19 1.14
CA ASN A 89 14.48 2.88 1.20
C ASN A 89 15.49 2.39 0.16
N SER A 90 15.25 1.24 -0.45
CA SER A 90 16.18 0.67 -1.42
C SER A 90 15.44 0.17 -2.65
N ALA A 91 16.09 0.30 -3.82
CA ALA A 91 15.55 -0.13 -5.09
C ALA A 91 16.66 -0.71 -5.96
N SER A 92 17.09 -1.95 -5.65
CA SER A 92 17.91 -2.66 -6.62
C SER A 92 17.02 -3.10 -7.79
N PRO A 93 17.55 -3.21 -9.02
CA PRO A 93 16.74 -3.67 -10.15
C PRO A 93 16.06 -5.00 -9.90
N GLU A 94 16.71 -5.92 -9.18
CA GLU A 94 16.17 -7.21 -8.83
C GLU A 94 14.94 -7.09 -7.90
N LYS A 95 15.04 -6.27 -6.85
CA LYS A 95 13.92 -6.06 -5.91
C LYS A 95 12.72 -5.45 -6.60
N VAL A 96 12.95 -4.42 -7.41
CA VAL A 96 11.88 -3.76 -8.18
C VAL A 96 11.22 -4.77 -9.12
N HIS A 97 12.02 -5.51 -9.87
CA HIS A 97 11.52 -6.51 -10.81
C HIS A 97 10.66 -7.56 -10.10
N ASN A 98 11.15 -8.11 -8.99
CA ASN A 98 10.44 -9.16 -8.25
C ASN A 98 9.10 -8.68 -7.71
N MET A 99 9.05 -7.46 -7.17
CA MET A 99 7.81 -6.92 -6.63
C MET A 99 6.78 -6.63 -7.74
N LEU A 100 7.23 -6.04 -8.84
CA LEU A 100 6.34 -5.75 -9.98
C LEU A 100 5.86 -7.06 -10.64
N ALA A 101 6.72 -8.06 -10.75
CA ALA A 101 6.36 -9.36 -11.31
C ALA A 101 5.32 -10.09 -10.46
N LEU A 102 5.34 -9.89 -9.13
CA LEU A 102 4.33 -10.45 -8.24
C LEU A 102 3.01 -9.68 -8.28
N GLY A 103 2.97 -8.52 -8.91
CA GLY A 103 1.74 -7.76 -9.04
C GLY A 103 1.67 -6.45 -8.28
N ALA A 104 2.80 -5.96 -7.72
CA ALA A 104 2.82 -4.59 -7.17
C ALA A 104 2.54 -3.61 -8.31
N ASN A 105 1.72 -2.61 -8.04
CA ASN A 105 1.32 -1.64 -9.06
C ASN A 105 2.38 -0.57 -9.28
N LYS A 106 3.09 -0.19 -8.22
CA LYS A 106 4.18 0.79 -8.28
C LYS A 106 5.24 0.45 -7.25
N TYR A 107 6.47 0.89 -7.53
CA TYR A 107 7.59 0.81 -6.60
C TYR A 107 8.27 2.18 -6.55
N LEU A 108 8.25 2.81 -5.37
CA LEU A 108 8.79 4.16 -5.16
C LEU A 108 9.88 4.15 -4.11
N LEU A 109 10.91 5.00 -4.31
CA LEU A 109 12.00 5.17 -3.34
C LEU A 109 11.67 6.31 -2.38
N LYS A 110 11.73 6.03 -1.08
CA LYS A 110 11.52 7.05 -0.04
C LYS A 110 12.48 8.23 -0.18
N ALA A 111 13.74 7.97 -0.53
CA ALA A 111 14.76 8.99 -0.63
C ALA A 111 14.57 9.97 -1.80
N GLU A 112 13.83 9.58 -2.82
CA GLU A 112 13.59 10.40 -4.02
C GLU A 112 12.36 11.28 -3.92
N HIS A 113 11.54 11.11 -2.88
CA HIS A 113 10.27 11.80 -2.75
C HIS A 113 10.06 12.30 -1.33
N ARG A 114 9.42 13.46 -1.22
CA ARG A 114 8.90 13.93 0.07
C ARG A 114 7.68 13.09 0.46
N LEU A 115 7.41 13.00 1.74
CA LEU A 115 6.22 12.28 2.22
C LEU A 115 4.93 12.82 1.60
N ASP A 116 4.81 14.15 1.47
CA ASP A 116 3.66 14.78 0.81
C ASP A 116 3.47 14.29 -0.62
N GLU A 117 4.57 14.15 -1.36
CA GLU A 117 4.54 13.66 -2.74
C GLU A 117 4.11 12.20 -2.82
N LEU A 118 4.60 11.36 -1.91
CA LEU A 118 4.23 9.95 -1.84
C LEU A 118 2.73 9.80 -1.57
N VAL A 119 2.20 10.57 -0.62
CA VAL A 119 0.78 10.55 -0.28
C VAL A 119 -0.07 10.99 -1.47
N LEU A 120 0.35 12.05 -2.19
CA LEU A 120 -0.35 12.50 -3.39
C LEU A 120 -0.30 11.45 -4.50
N THR A 121 0.82 10.76 -4.66
CA THR A 121 0.95 9.68 -5.65
C THR A 121 -0.07 8.58 -5.38
N VAL A 122 -0.23 8.19 -4.12
CA VAL A 122 -1.22 7.18 -3.72
C VAL A 122 -2.63 7.67 -4.01
N LYS A 123 -2.95 8.90 -3.64
CA LYS A 123 -4.26 9.50 -3.87
C LYS A 123 -4.60 9.55 -5.36
N ASN A 124 -3.67 10.01 -6.18
CA ASN A 124 -3.86 10.09 -7.62
C ASN A 124 -4.02 8.71 -8.24
N PHE A 125 -3.25 7.73 -7.78
CA PHE A 125 -3.36 6.35 -8.26
C PHE A 125 -4.77 5.79 -8.01
N ILE A 126 -5.32 5.99 -6.83
CA ILE A 126 -6.67 5.52 -6.48
C ILE A 126 -7.71 6.21 -7.34
N ASN A 127 -7.60 7.52 -7.55
CA ASN A 127 -8.54 8.29 -8.37
C ASN A 127 -8.49 7.85 -9.83
N GLU A 128 -7.32 7.58 -10.37
CA GLU A 128 -7.16 7.07 -11.73
C GLU A 128 -7.79 5.69 -11.89
N ALA A 129 -7.60 4.80 -10.91
CA ALA A 129 -8.19 3.46 -10.93
C ALA A 129 -9.73 3.52 -10.94
N VAL A 130 -10.32 4.42 -10.15
CA VAL A 130 -11.78 4.62 -10.12
C VAL A 130 -12.27 5.14 -11.47
N GLN A 131 -11.55 6.08 -12.09
CA GLN A 131 -11.91 6.61 -13.40
C GLN A 131 -11.86 5.54 -14.50
N GLU A 132 -10.86 4.67 -14.48
CA GLU A 132 -10.76 3.55 -15.42
C GLU A 132 -11.91 2.57 -15.25
N GLU A 133 -12.26 2.22 -14.01
CA GLU A 133 -13.39 1.38 -13.70
C GLU A 133 -14.69 1.97 -14.24
N ASN A 134 -14.89 3.27 -14.05
CA ASN A 134 -16.09 3.97 -14.54
C ASN A 134 -16.17 4.03 -16.08
N LYS A 135 -15.02 4.05 -16.76
CA LYS A 135 -14.98 4.01 -18.23
C LYS A 135 -15.32 2.64 -18.80
N ASN A 136 -14.96 1.58 -18.06
CA ASN A 136 -15.13 0.20 -18.50
C ASN A 136 -16.43 -0.44 -17.98
N GLY A 137 -17.07 0.26 -17.09
CA GLY A 137 -18.33 -0.17 -16.50
C GLY A 137 -19.49 0.65 -17.04
#